data_cca51eb00335e41911ad99b743bf65a4
#
_entry.id   cca51eb00335e41911ad99b743bf65a4
#
_cell.length_a   1.000
_cell.length_b   1.000
_cell.length_c   1.000
_cell.angle_alpha   90.00
_cell.angle_beta   90.00
_cell.angle_gamma   90.00
#
_symmetry.space_group_name_H-M   'P 1'
#
loop_
_entity.id
_entity.type
_entity.pdbx_description
1 polymer ?
#
loop_
_entity_poly.entity_id
_entity_poly.type
_entity_poly.pdbx_seq_one_letter_code
_entity_poly.pdbx_strand_id
1 'polypeptide(L)'
;SLNTILCPNLEFVIGISTDKAAQVNGVYGASKFLMERLFTQYEYLRPDVKYRIVRYGNVLYSTGSVLCKWKQAIIDNQPITISDPSATRFFWTVTQAVDLVFECLNNSTSPSPYVPTMKSMSIGDLLEVMVSKYSPLEYNGRQEYLKNVIQTGLQAGENLHERIMENGPDSSQSERFTTLEIYEMI
;
A
#
# COMPACT_ATOMS: atom_id res chain seq x y z
N SER A 1 8.31 -23.17 7.32
CA SER A 1 7.03 -23.30 8.06
C SER A 1 7.18 -22.75 9.46
N LEU A 2 6.13 -22.14 10.02
CA LEU A 2 6.16 -21.58 11.39
C LEU A 2 6.48 -22.63 12.45
N ASN A 3 6.18 -23.91 12.18
CA ASN A 3 6.52 -25.05 13.05
C ASN A 3 8.02 -25.42 13.05
N THR A 4 8.79 -24.96 12.08
CA THR A 4 10.21 -25.33 11.93
C THR A 4 11.17 -24.26 12.39
N ILE A 5 10.68 -23.14 12.96
CA ILE A 5 11.53 -22.12 13.55
C ILE A 5 12.03 -22.65 14.90
N LEU A 6 13.18 -23.29 14.87
CA LEU A 6 13.90 -23.81 16.05
C LEU A 6 14.76 -22.69 16.66
N CYS A 7 14.14 -21.58 17.05
CA CYS A 7 14.80 -20.52 17.79
C CYS A 7 14.35 -20.62 19.25
N PRO A 8 15.24 -21.02 20.19
CA PRO A 8 14.87 -21.21 21.59
C PRO A 8 14.46 -19.93 22.32
N ASN A 9 14.84 -18.76 21.76
CA ASN A 9 14.56 -17.44 22.34
C ASN A 9 13.61 -16.61 21.44
N LEU A 10 12.76 -17.28 20.66
CA LEU A 10 11.80 -16.58 19.79
C LEU A 10 10.65 -16.02 20.65
N GLU A 11 10.57 -14.71 20.75
CA GLU A 11 9.53 -14.00 21.49
C GLU A 11 8.41 -13.48 20.58
N PHE A 12 8.76 -13.03 19.37
CA PHE A 12 7.83 -12.40 18.44
C PHE A 12 7.97 -12.94 17.02
N VAL A 13 6.84 -13.06 16.35
CA VAL A 13 6.75 -13.24 14.89
C VAL A 13 5.82 -12.18 14.33
N ILE A 14 6.31 -11.35 13.39
CA ILE A 14 5.51 -10.30 12.77
C ILE A 14 5.20 -10.68 11.34
N GLY A 15 3.92 -10.69 11.00
CA GLY A 15 3.42 -10.85 9.64
C GLY A 15 3.19 -9.50 8.97
N ILE A 16 3.85 -9.29 7.84
CA ILE A 16 3.61 -8.12 7.01
C ILE A 16 2.43 -8.42 6.07
N SER A 17 1.30 -7.77 6.31
CA SER A 17 0.07 -7.90 5.54
C SER A 17 -0.24 -6.64 4.73
N THR A 18 -1.43 -6.55 4.18
CA THR A 18 -1.82 -5.53 3.20
C THR A 18 -3.32 -5.22 3.31
N ASP A 19 -3.72 -4.04 2.84
CA ASP A 19 -5.10 -3.64 2.60
C ASP A 19 -5.90 -4.69 1.79
N LYS A 20 -5.24 -5.38 0.85
CA LYS A 20 -5.88 -6.42 0.01
C LYS A 20 -6.31 -7.67 0.77
N ALA A 21 -5.87 -7.85 2.02
CA ALA A 21 -6.36 -8.89 2.91
C ALA A 21 -7.69 -8.52 3.60
N ALA A 22 -8.01 -7.23 3.70
CA ALA A 22 -9.28 -6.76 4.26
C ALA A 22 -10.47 -7.00 3.30
N GLN A 23 -10.22 -6.87 1.99
CA GLN A 23 -11.20 -7.14 0.95
C GLN A 23 -10.56 -8.03 -0.11
N VAL A 24 -10.77 -9.34 0.04
CA VAL A 24 -10.10 -10.35 -0.80
C VAL A 24 -10.80 -10.44 -2.15
N ASN A 25 -10.19 -9.86 -3.19
CA ASN A 25 -10.66 -9.94 -4.58
C ASN A 25 -9.68 -10.69 -5.51
N GLY A 26 -8.50 -11.06 -5.01
CA GLY A 26 -7.46 -11.74 -5.79
C GLY A 26 -6.58 -12.65 -4.96
N VAL A 27 -5.75 -13.44 -5.65
CA VAL A 27 -4.87 -14.45 -5.05
C VAL A 27 -3.88 -13.84 -4.04
N TYR A 28 -3.35 -12.67 -4.33
CA TYR A 28 -2.42 -11.98 -3.41
C TYR A 28 -3.10 -11.63 -2.08
N GLY A 29 -4.28 -11.00 -2.12
CA GLY A 29 -5.06 -10.70 -0.92
C GLY A 29 -5.42 -11.98 -0.15
N ALA A 30 -5.84 -13.05 -0.86
CA ALA A 30 -6.17 -14.34 -0.27
C ALA A 30 -4.97 -14.97 0.46
N SER A 31 -3.77 -14.92 -0.10
CA SER A 31 -2.56 -15.46 0.52
C SER A 31 -2.20 -14.70 1.81
N LYS A 32 -2.36 -13.39 1.83
CA LYS A 32 -2.13 -12.56 3.03
C LYS A 32 -3.20 -12.79 4.10
N PHE A 33 -4.46 -12.87 3.71
CA PHE A 33 -5.55 -13.22 4.61
C PHE A 33 -5.32 -14.60 5.26
N LEU A 34 -4.90 -15.60 4.49
CA LEU A 34 -4.56 -16.91 5.02
C LEU A 34 -3.41 -16.85 6.03
N MET A 35 -2.37 -16.06 5.77
CA MET A 35 -1.28 -15.82 6.72
C MET A 35 -1.82 -15.24 8.03
N GLU A 36 -2.70 -14.25 7.97
CA GLU A 36 -3.29 -13.63 9.17
C GLU A 36 -4.08 -14.66 10.01
N ARG A 37 -4.85 -15.54 9.35
CA ARG A 37 -5.59 -16.62 10.04
C ARG A 37 -4.64 -17.64 10.67
N LEU A 38 -3.56 -17.98 10.01
CA LEU A 38 -2.52 -18.84 10.57
C LEU A 38 -1.85 -18.23 11.80
N PHE A 39 -1.55 -16.92 11.80
CA PHE A 39 -0.97 -16.22 12.94
C PHE A 39 -1.88 -16.27 14.16
N THR A 40 -3.19 -16.01 13.96
CA THR A 40 -4.20 -16.14 15.03
C THR A 40 -4.22 -17.58 15.60
N GLN A 41 -4.17 -18.57 14.73
CA GLN A 41 -4.16 -19.99 15.16
C GLN A 41 -2.86 -20.34 15.90
N TYR A 42 -1.72 -19.86 15.41
CA TYR A 42 -0.42 -20.18 16.03
C TYR A 42 -0.24 -19.50 17.40
N GLU A 43 -0.76 -18.31 17.62
CA GLU A 43 -0.73 -17.68 18.95
C GLU A 43 -1.52 -18.51 19.98
N TYR A 44 -2.61 -19.15 19.55
CA TYR A 44 -3.34 -20.09 20.41
C TYR A 44 -2.55 -21.39 20.67
N LEU A 45 -1.87 -21.94 19.66
CA LEU A 45 -1.09 -23.18 19.75
C LEU A 45 0.28 -23.00 20.44
N ARG A 46 0.84 -21.81 20.36
CA ARG A 46 2.17 -21.43 20.86
C ARG A 46 2.09 -20.14 21.69
N PRO A 47 1.47 -20.19 22.88
CA PRO A 47 1.30 -19.00 23.73
C PRO A 47 2.63 -18.43 24.26
N ASP A 48 3.72 -19.16 24.13
CA ASP A 48 5.09 -18.75 24.40
C ASP A 48 5.65 -17.76 23.36
N VAL A 49 5.04 -17.67 22.18
CA VAL A 49 5.44 -16.78 21.07
C VAL A 49 4.31 -15.82 20.72
N LYS A 50 4.60 -14.55 20.67
CA LYS A 50 3.64 -13.51 20.30
C LYS A 50 3.60 -13.34 18.78
N TYR A 51 2.45 -13.62 18.16
CA TYR A 51 2.24 -13.43 16.74
C TYR A 51 1.55 -12.09 16.53
N ARG A 52 2.13 -11.22 15.72
CA ARG A 52 1.60 -9.88 15.43
C ARG A 52 1.47 -9.68 13.93
N ILE A 53 0.49 -8.89 13.55
CA ILE A 53 0.19 -8.61 12.14
C ILE A 53 0.16 -7.11 11.95
N VAL A 54 0.86 -6.61 10.95
CA VAL A 54 0.77 -5.22 10.52
C VAL A 54 0.19 -5.18 9.11
N ARG A 55 -0.82 -4.32 8.90
CA ARG A 55 -1.37 -4.02 7.56
C ARG A 55 -1.02 -2.62 7.18
N TYR A 56 -0.59 -2.43 5.95
CA TYR A 56 -0.48 -1.12 5.32
C TYR A 56 -0.82 -1.20 3.83
N GLY A 57 -1.03 -0.04 3.22
CA GLY A 57 -1.36 0.07 1.81
C GLY A 57 -0.13 -0.03 0.90
N ASN A 58 -0.10 0.78 -0.13
CA ASN A 58 0.99 0.78 -1.10
C ASN A 58 2.23 1.49 -0.54
N VAL A 59 3.39 0.87 -0.66
CA VAL A 59 4.67 1.52 -0.33
C VAL A 59 5.22 2.18 -1.58
N LEU A 60 5.46 3.49 -1.50
CA LEU A 60 6.01 4.29 -2.60
C LEU A 60 7.37 3.73 -3.05
N TYR A 61 7.56 3.67 -4.36
CA TYR A 61 8.80 3.19 -5.00
C TYR A 61 9.27 1.79 -4.58
N SER A 62 8.34 0.94 -4.09
CA SER A 62 8.67 -0.48 -3.93
C SER A 62 9.14 -1.09 -5.24
N THR A 63 10.09 -2.03 -5.18
CA THR A 63 10.72 -2.63 -6.37
C THR A 63 9.68 -3.17 -7.35
N GLY A 64 9.76 -2.73 -8.60
CA GLY A 64 8.82 -3.12 -9.66
C GLY A 64 7.46 -2.42 -9.61
N SER A 65 7.27 -1.45 -8.71
CA SER A 65 6.02 -0.69 -8.61
C SER A 65 5.76 0.13 -9.88
N VAL A 66 4.49 0.44 -10.12
CA VAL A 66 4.05 1.30 -11.22
C VAL A 66 4.70 2.68 -11.16
N LEU A 67 4.99 3.21 -9.97
CA LEU A 67 5.62 4.51 -9.78
C LEU A 67 7.03 4.58 -10.37
N CYS A 68 7.83 3.52 -10.24
CA CYS A 68 9.15 3.46 -10.86
C CYS A 68 9.04 3.55 -12.39
N LYS A 69 8.06 2.83 -12.96
CA LYS A 69 7.79 2.84 -14.41
C LYS A 69 7.29 4.21 -14.88
N TRP A 70 6.36 4.80 -14.16
CA TRP A 70 5.83 6.13 -14.48
C TRP A 70 6.90 7.20 -14.41
N LYS A 71 7.74 7.21 -13.37
CA LYS A 71 8.85 8.16 -13.25
C LYS A 71 9.74 8.13 -14.49
N GLN A 72 10.14 6.94 -14.91
CA GLN A 72 10.98 6.79 -16.11
C GLN A 72 10.24 7.25 -17.37
N ALA A 73 9.00 6.83 -17.57
CA ALA A 73 8.21 7.23 -18.73
C ALA A 73 7.99 8.75 -18.81
N ILE A 74 7.74 9.42 -17.66
CA ILE A 74 7.59 10.88 -17.59
C ILE A 74 8.90 11.58 -18.02
N ILE A 75 10.04 11.14 -17.49
CA ILE A 75 11.35 11.70 -17.81
C ILE A 75 11.64 11.54 -19.31
N ASP A 76 11.32 10.38 -19.88
CA ASP A 76 11.56 10.03 -21.27
C ASP A 76 10.43 10.52 -22.21
N ASN A 77 9.45 11.24 -21.68
CA ASN A 77 8.26 11.70 -22.42
C ASN A 77 7.53 10.57 -23.18
N GLN A 78 7.45 9.39 -22.55
CA GLN A 78 6.77 8.22 -23.09
C GLN A 78 5.32 8.13 -22.59
N PRO A 79 4.40 7.50 -23.35
CA PRO A 79 3.01 7.33 -22.93
C PRO A 79 2.88 6.56 -21.61
N ILE A 80 1.93 6.98 -20.80
CA ILE A 80 1.56 6.31 -19.54
C ILE A 80 0.16 5.71 -19.67
N THR A 81 -0.02 4.55 -19.05
CA THR A 81 -1.33 3.95 -18.83
C THR A 81 -1.71 4.01 -17.35
N ILE A 82 -2.99 4.22 -17.08
CA ILE A 82 -3.57 4.22 -15.72
C ILE A 82 -4.90 3.49 -15.76
N SER A 83 -5.25 2.78 -14.68
CA SER A 83 -6.51 2.05 -14.63
C SER A 83 -7.70 3.02 -14.54
N ASP A 84 -7.72 3.84 -13.50
CA ASP A 84 -8.75 4.85 -13.26
C ASP A 84 -8.14 6.00 -12.43
N PRO A 85 -8.20 7.27 -12.89
CA PRO A 85 -7.65 8.40 -12.15
C PRO A 85 -8.36 8.66 -10.81
N SER A 86 -9.62 8.26 -10.69
CA SER A 86 -10.41 8.42 -9.45
C SER A 86 -10.13 7.32 -8.42
N ALA A 87 -9.45 6.25 -8.81
CA ALA A 87 -9.06 5.18 -7.90
C ALA A 87 -8.19 5.72 -6.76
N THR A 88 -8.50 5.34 -5.53
CA THR A 88 -7.79 5.83 -4.36
C THR A 88 -7.04 4.71 -3.65
N ARG A 89 -5.89 5.04 -3.10
CA ARG A 89 -5.00 4.12 -2.41
C ARG A 89 -4.45 4.76 -1.16
N PHE A 90 -4.19 3.94 -0.15
CA PHE A 90 -3.34 4.31 0.98
C PHE A 90 -1.88 4.21 0.55
N PHE A 91 -1.09 5.24 0.84
CA PHE A 91 0.33 5.26 0.51
C PHE A 91 1.20 5.51 1.73
N TRP A 92 2.36 4.87 1.72
CA TRP A 92 3.39 4.96 2.74
C TRP A 92 4.74 5.19 2.10
N THR A 93 5.60 5.94 2.79
CA THR A 93 7.03 5.87 2.52
C THR A 93 7.61 4.59 3.12
N VAL A 94 8.79 4.17 2.66
CA VAL A 94 9.49 3.02 3.24
C VAL A 94 9.77 3.24 4.73
N THR A 95 10.16 4.44 5.12
CA THR A 95 10.42 4.79 6.53
C THR A 95 9.17 4.60 7.39
N GLN A 96 8.04 5.17 6.97
CA GLN A 96 6.76 5.00 7.68
C GLN A 96 6.36 3.53 7.81
N ALA A 97 6.55 2.73 6.75
CA ALA A 97 6.24 1.30 6.78
C ALA A 97 7.12 0.54 7.79
N VAL A 98 8.40 0.91 7.90
CA VAL A 98 9.32 0.34 8.89
C VAL A 98 8.95 0.77 10.31
N ASP A 99 8.68 2.06 10.52
CA ASP A 99 8.28 2.60 11.82
C ASP A 99 7.02 1.90 12.34
N LEU A 100 6.05 1.64 11.47
CA LEU A 100 4.83 0.92 11.82
C LEU A 100 5.11 -0.51 12.31
N VAL A 101 6.10 -1.19 11.77
CA VAL A 101 6.50 -2.53 12.27
C VAL A 101 6.97 -2.44 13.72
N PHE A 102 7.78 -1.42 14.06
CA PHE A 102 8.22 -1.20 15.44
C PHE A 102 7.09 -0.73 16.36
N GLU A 103 6.17 0.09 15.87
CA GLU A 103 4.96 0.46 16.61
C GLU A 103 4.09 -0.75 16.91
N CYS A 104 3.91 -1.64 15.93
CA CYS A 104 3.18 -2.88 16.11
C CYS A 104 3.83 -3.77 17.17
N LEU A 105 5.16 -3.90 17.17
CA LEU A 105 5.91 -4.64 18.20
C LEU A 105 5.63 -4.12 19.61
N ASN A 106 5.61 -2.80 19.76
CA ASN A 106 5.50 -2.15 21.07
C ASN A 106 4.07 -2.07 21.58
N ASN A 107 3.09 -1.91 20.69
CA ASN A 107 1.73 -1.52 21.06
C ASN A 107 0.68 -2.62 20.79
N SER A 108 0.94 -3.56 19.88
CA SER A 108 -0.03 -4.61 19.57
C SER A 108 -0.07 -5.67 20.66
N THR A 109 -1.27 -5.93 21.16
CA THR A 109 -1.51 -6.91 22.25
C THR A 109 -2.14 -8.22 21.78
N SER A 110 -2.48 -8.33 20.49
CA SER A 110 -3.18 -9.48 19.92
C SER A 110 -2.72 -9.76 18.49
N PRO A 111 -3.03 -10.94 17.90
CA PRO A 111 -2.77 -11.26 16.50
C PRO A 111 -3.75 -10.61 15.53
N SER A 112 -4.58 -9.68 15.99
CA SER A 112 -5.41 -8.85 15.10
C SER A 112 -4.54 -7.88 14.31
N PRO A 113 -4.91 -7.56 13.06
CA PRO A 113 -4.14 -6.60 12.27
C PRO A 113 -3.99 -5.25 12.98
N TYR A 114 -2.76 -4.84 13.19
CA TYR A 114 -2.40 -3.51 13.68
C TYR A 114 -2.41 -2.54 12.50
N VAL A 115 -3.27 -1.53 12.59
CA VAL A 115 -3.53 -0.58 11.51
C VAL A 115 -3.55 0.83 12.10
N PRO A 116 -2.68 1.73 11.65
CA PRO A 116 -2.74 3.13 12.03
C PRO A 116 -3.78 3.89 11.21
N THR A 117 -4.06 5.12 11.60
CA THR A 117 -4.76 6.08 10.74
C THR A 117 -3.89 6.41 9.54
N MET A 118 -4.46 6.27 8.34
CA MET A 118 -3.74 6.49 7.09
C MET A 118 -4.42 7.55 6.24
N LYS A 119 -3.61 8.40 5.61
CA LYS A 119 -4.05 9.25 4.53
C LYS A 119 -4.07 8.48 3.21
N SER A 120 -4.90 8.95 2.28
CA SER A 120 -5.01 8.40 0.93
C SER A 120 -4.74 9.47 -0.12
N MET A 121 -4.49 9.04 -1.35
CA MET A 121 -4.46 9.92 -2.51
C MET A 121 -5.13 9.22 -3.70
N SER A 122 -5.66 9.99 -4.64
CA SER A 122 -6.10 9.45 -5.91
C SER A 122 -4.90 9.14 -6.81
N ILE A 123 -5.08 8.20 -7.69
CA ILE A 123 -4.07 7.86 -8.70
C ILE A 123 -3.87 9.03 -9.67
N GLY A 124 -4.93 9.81 -9.94
CA GLY A 124 -4.87 11.02 -10.74
C GLY A 124 -4.01 12.10 -10.09
N ASP A 125 -4.27 12.46 -8.82
CA ASP A 125 -3.48 13.45 -8.08
C ASP A 125 -2.00 13.07 -8.02
N LEU A 126 -1.72 11.78 -7.75
CA LEU A 126 -0.35 11.28 -7.73
C LEU A 126 0.34 11.44 -9.09
N LEU A 127 -0.35 11.11 -10.19
CA LEU A 127 0.20 11.25 -11.53
C LEU A 127 0.46 12.72 -11.89
N GLU A 128 -0.47 13.62 -11.58
CA GLU A 128 -0.31 15.07 -11.82
C GLU A 128 0.92 15.61 -11.08
N VAL A 129 1.11 15.25 -9.83
CA VAL A 129 2.28 15.67 -9.04
C VAL A 129 3.56 15.07 -9.60
N MET A 130 3.55 13.79 -10.02
CA MET A 130 4.72 13.16 -10.65
C MET A 130 5.09 13.86 -11.97
N VAL A 131 4.12 14.18 -12.82
CA VAL A 131 4.37 14.95 -14.06
C VAL A 131 4.91 16.34 -13.74
N SER A 132 4.36 17.01 -12.74
CA SER A 132 4.87 18.31 -12.31
C SER A 132 6.32 18.26 -11.83
N LYS A 133 6.71 17.18 -11.13
CA LYS A 133 8.04 17.04 -10.52
C LYS A 133 9.10 16.54 -11.49
N TYR A 134 8.76 15.60 -12.37
CA TYR A 134 9.74 14.84 -13.15
C TYR A 134 9.74 15.16 -14.65
N SER A 135 8.69 15.79 -15.17
CA SER A 135 8.62 16.08 -16.61
C SER A 135 9.61 17.17 -17.00
N PRO A 136 10.39 16.97 -18.06
CA PRO A 136 11.24 18.01 -18.64
C PRO A 136 10.45 19.08 -19.41
N LEU A 137 9.14 18.86 -19.62
CA LEU A 137 8.29 19.75 -20.40
C LEU A 137 7.90 21.00 -19.64
N GLU A 138 7.70 22.10 -20.38
CA GLU A 138 7.08 23.31 -19.88
C GLU A 138 5.60 23.08 -19.52
N TYR A 139 4.97 24.03 -18.82
CA TYR A 139 3.60 23.90 -18.29
C TYR A 139 2.59 23.42 -19.33
N ASN A 140 2.55 24.03 -20.51
CA ASN A 140 1.61 23.63 -21.57
C ASN A 140 1.87 22.23 -22.10
N GLY A 141 3.14 21.83 -22.24
CA GLY A 141 3.53 20.48 -22.63
C GLY A 141 3.12 19.44 -21.59
N ARG A 142 3.25 19.74 -20.30
CA ARG A 142 2.79 18.87 -19.20
C ARG A 142 1.26 18.67 -19.23
N GLN A 143 0.50 19.74 -19.50
CA GLN A 143 -0.96 19.64 -19.63
C GLN A 143 -1.37 18.76 -20.82
N GLU A 144 -0.67 18.88 -21.95
CA GLU A 144 -0.91 18.03 -23.11
C GLU A 144 -0.52 16.58 -22.85
N TYR A 145 0.60 16.35 -22.16
CA TYR A 145 1.03 15.01 -21.73
C TYR A 145 -0.05 14.33 -20.87
N LEU A 146 -0.62 15.03 -19.89
CA LEU A 146 -1.68 14.51 -19.02
C LEU A 146 -2.96 14.15 -19.79
N LYS A 147 -3.32 14.91 -20.83
CA LYS A 147 -4.48 14.60 -21.69
C LYS A 147 -4.28 13.32 -22.51
N ASN A 148 -3.05 12.98 -22.81
CA ASN A 148 -2.69 11.80 -23.62
C ASN A 148 -2.45 10.54 -22.77
N VAL A 149 -2.71 10.58 -21.47
CA VAL A 149 -2.66 9.41 -20.59
C VAL A 149 -3.78 8.44 -20.95
N ILE A 150 -3.43 7.18 -21.17
CA ILE A 150 -4.37 6.15 -21.59
C ILE A 150 -5.05 5.53 -20.37
N GLN A 151 -6.37 5.64 -20.29
CA GLN A 151 -7.16 4.98 -19.25
C GLN A 151 -7.59 3.59 -19.72
N THR A 152 -7.21 2.55 -18.96
CA THR A 152 -7.47 1.14 -19.30
C THR A 152 -8.72 0.57 -18.60
N GLY A 153 -9.26 1.28 -17.61
CA GLY A 153 -10.25 0.75 -16.68
C GLY A 153 -9.64 -0.15 -15.62
N LEU A 154 -10.40 -0.44 -14.57
CA LEU A 154 -10.00 -1.34 -13.50
C LEU A 154 -9.84 -2.76 -14.01
N GLN A 155 -8.77 -3.43 -13.59
CA GLN A 155 -8.52 -4.82 -13.94
C GLN A 155 -9.24 -5.77 -12.97
N ALA A 156 -9.39 -7.05 -13.37
CA ALA A 156 -9.99 -8.06 -12.52
C ALA A 156 -9.21 -8.20 -11.19
N GLY A 157 -9.90 -8.04 -10.09
CA GLY A 157 -9.32 -8.06 -8.74
C GLY A 157 -8.76 -6.72 -8.26
N GLU A 158 -8.88 -5.65 -9.04
CA GLU A 158 -8.56 -4.28 -8.63
C GLU A 158 -9.80 -3.58 -8.06
N ASN A 159 -9.63 -2.87 -6.94
CA ASN A 159 -10.69 -2.06 -6.33
C ASN A 159 -10.59 -0.60 -6.79
N LEU A 160 -11.71 0.09 -6.92
CA LEU A 160 -11.71 1.54 -7.09
C LEU A 160 -11.17 2.23 -5.83
N HIS A 161 -11.65 1.79 -4.67
CA HIS A 161 -11.19 2.26 -3.36
C HIS A 161 -10.78 1.07 -2.50
N GLU A 162 -9.66 1.18 -1.80
CA GLU A 162 -9.14 0.11 -0.96
C GLU A 162 -9.63 0.25 0.48
N ARG A 163 -9.77 -0.88 1.18
CA ARG A 163 -10.07 -0.92 2.62
C ARG A 163 -8.90 -1.51 3.37
N ILE A 164 -8.57 -0.93 4.52
CA ILE A 164 -7.51 -1.46 5.36
C ILE A 164 -8.05 -2.39 6.47
N MET A 165 -9.31 -2.18 6.85
CA MET A 165 -10.06 -3.04 7.78
C MET A 165 -11.40 -3.42 7.15
N GLU A 166 -11.88 -4.63 7.44
CA GLU A 166 -13.11 -5.20 6.87
C GLU A 166 -14.34 -4.31 7.08
N ASN A 167 -14.45 -3.71 8.27
CA ASN A 167 -15.58 -2.86 8.67
C ASN A 167 -15.19 -1.37 8.77
N GLY A 168 -14.00 -1.01 8.29
CA GLY A 168 -13.49 0.36 8.32
C GLY A 168 -13.90 1.19 7.10
N PRO A 169 -13.62 2.50 7.14
CA PRO A 169 -13.76 3.36 5.97
C PRO A 169 -12.83 2.89 4.84
N ASP A 170 -13.26 3.14 3.62
CA ASP A 170 -12.36 2.95 2.47
C ASP A 170 -11.49 4.19 2.22
N SER A 171 -10.55 4.05 1.31
CA SER A 171 -9.59 5.10 0.97
C SER A 171 -10.20 6.37 0.37
N SER A 172 -11.47 6.34 -0.10
CA SER A 172 -12.16 7.54 -0.56
C SER A 172 -12.66 8.41 0.60
N GLN A 173 -12.92 7.80 1.75
CA GLN A 173 -13.45 8.42 2.97
C GLN A 173 -12.36 8.88 3.94
N SER A 174 -11.11 8.48 3.70
CA SER A 174 -9.97 8.86 4.53
C SER A 174 -9.48 10.26 4.22
N GLU A 175 -8.77 10.86 5.18
CA GLU A 175 -8.07 12.13 4.96
C GLU A 175 -7.16 12.02 3.72
N ARG A 176 -7.15 13.08 2.90
CA ARG A 176 -6.35 13.11 1.68
C ARG A 176 -5.00 13.77 1.93
N PHE A 177 -3.98 13.24 1.26
CA PHE A 177 -2.74 13.99 1.11
C PHE A 177 -2.98 15.26 0.30
N THR A 178 -2.39 16.35 0.73
CA THR A 178 -2.31 17.58 -0.08
C THR A 178 -1.30 17.41 -1.22
N THR A 179 -1.42 18.22 -2.28
CA THR A 179 -0.46 18.23 -3.40
C THR A 179 0.99 18.42 -2.91
N LEU A 180 1.20 19.26 -1.89
CA LEU A 180 2.53 19.49 -1.32
C LEU A 180 3.06 18.25 -0.61
N GLU A 181 2.25 17.59 0.22
CA GLU A 181 2.65 16.34 0.89
C GLU A 181 2.99 15.26 -0.13
N ILE A 182 2.18 15.11 -1.20
CA ILE A 182 2.49 14.15 -2.28
C ILE A 182 3.85 14.49 -2.92
N TYR A 183 4.09 15.78 -3.22
CA TYR A 183 5.33 16.24 -3.83
C TYR A 183 6.56 15.96 -2.96
N GLU A 184 6.44 16.08 -1.65
CA GLU A 184 7.52 15.79 -0.68
C GLU A 184 7.77 14.29 -0.52
N MET A 185 6.73 13.46 -0.64
CA MET A 185 6.82 12.01 -0.48
C MET A 185 7.46 11.28 -1.68
N ILE A 186 7.34 11.84 -2.92
CA ILE A 186 7.78 11.19 -4.17
C ILE A 186 9.20 11.66 -4.64
#